data_3e964d4da1d4461892bae958c2e9d094
#
_entry.id   3e964d4da1d4461892bae958c2e9d094
#
_cell.length_a   1.000
_cell.length_b   1.000
_cell.length_c   1.000
_cell.angle_alpha   90.00
_cell.angle_beta   90.00
_cell.angle_gamma   90.00
#
_symmetry.space_group_name_H-M   'P 1'
#
loop_
_entity.id
_entity.type
_entity.pdbx_description
1 polymer ?
#
loop_
_entity_poly.entity_id
_entity_poly.type
_entity_poly.pdbx_seq_one_letter_code
_entity_poly.pdbx_strand_id
1 'polypeptide(L)'
;MKVTGYRSLVTSHDWGRPVGDVNGVVASGITDVPVLILETDAGIDGIGLGQHGDIARVFGAVEGQDPRAAPALYDSMLSHVFKSGHAGQTYGAVAAIDMALWDLKAKMADEPLWRTLGAADRFVRGYASGLCHGLGDDAFGDLYARFAERGFTAAKIKGGRDIARDIRRLKQVRGIFGVNSSAPALMLDVNESWNCKQAIRHLAEIEAAGIDLTWIEEPVRRWDAHGLAAVSRGARCAVATGENLTGLEQFAPLLDAHAVDVVQAGSVWGITHFQRVAIAAHVRDLPVSPVGYDGNPIAHAAAAVPNMIGIEVQDLTWPAGLDIDQEIADGGIVLGDRPGLGIVVDEARIARDRAGNGWSSSGGPHRRPREAGLRLVPDAESIR
;
A
#
# COMPACT_ATOMS: atom_id res chain seq x y z
N MET A 1 5.81 29.07 12.47
CA MET A 1 5.12 28.56 11.26
C MET A 1 3.77 28.02 11.67
N LYS A 2 2.73 28.36 10.91
CA LYS A 2 1.36 27.90 11.15
C LYS A 2 0.75 27.45 9.82
N VAL A 3 -0.08 26.44 9.86
CA VAL A 3 -0.89 26.01 8.73
C VAL A 3 -1.95 27.08 8.44
N THR A 4 -2.04 27.54 7.20
CA THR A 4 -2.93 28.64 6.79
C THR A 4 -3.97 28.27 5.74
N GLY A 5 -3.73 27.20 4.99
CA GLY A 5 -4.61 26.79 3.92
C GLY A 5 -4.21 25.46 3.30
N TYR A 6 -4.91 25.10 2.24
CA TYR A 6 -4.57 23.92 1.45
C TYR A 6 -5.03 24.06 0.00
N ARG A 7 -4.35 23.37 -0.88
CA ARG A 7 -4.76 23.13 -2.27
C ARG A 7 -4.90 21.62 -2.51
N SER A 8 -5.89 21.23 -3.28
CA SER A 8 -6.10 19.83 -3.71
C SER A 8 -5.95 19.74 -5.22
N LEU A 9 -5.11 18.82 -5.65
CA LEU A 9 -4.89 18.50 -7.06
C LEU A 9 -5.18 17.03 -7.29
N VAL A 10 -5.41 16.66 -8.54
CA VAL A 10 -5.45 15.25 -8.96
C VAL A 10 -4.54 15.13 -10.16
N THR A 11 -3.50 14.31 -10.02
CA THR A 11 -2.68 13.86 -11.13
C THR A 11 -3.04 12.42 -11.50
N SER A 12 -2.32 11.79 -12.41
CA SER A 12 -2.52 10.40 -12.76
C SER A 12 -1.23 9.61 -12.77
N HIS A 13 -1.38 8.33 -12.55
CA HIS A 13 -0.35 7.35 -12.83
C HIS A 13 -0.76 6.54 -14.07
N ASP A 14 0.06 6.61 -15.11
CA ASP A 14 -0.06 5.75 -16.29
C ASP A 14 0.85 4.54 -16.09
N TRP A 15 0.24 3.40 -15.82
CA TRP A 15 0.93 2.12 -15.60
C TRP A 15 1.42 1.47 -16.91
N GLY A 16 1.03 2.01 -18.05
CA GLY A 16 1.31 1.43 -19.37
C GLY A 16 0.70 0.04 -19.61
N ARG A 17 -0.20 -0.41 -18.73
CA ARG A 17 -0.82 -1.73 -18.75
C ARG A 17 -2.10 -1.77 -17.90
N PRO A 18 -3.03 -2.71 -18.14
CA PRO A 18 -4.13 -2.94 -17.21
C PRO A 18 -3.64 -3.26 -15.79
N VAL A 19 -4.28 -2.69 -14.77
CA VAL A 19 -3.95 -2.90 -13.35
C VAL A 19 -5.18 -3.30 -12.55
N GLY A 20 -4.97 -4.13 -11.53
CA GLY A 20 -6.06 -4.52 -10.64
C GLY A 20 -5.83 -5.88 -9.97
N ASP A 21 -6.87 -6.32 -9.30
CA ASP A 21 -6.94 -7.55 -8.54
C ASP A 21 -8.20 -8.37 -8.92
N VAL A 22 -8.53 -9.38 -8.14
CA VAL A 22 -9.70 -10.27 -8.36
C VAL A 22 -11.02 -9.51 -8.27
N ASN A 23 -11.07 -8.36 -7.60
CA ASN A 23 -12.29 -7.56 -7.41
C ASN A 23 -12.53 -6.57 -8.55
N GLY A 24 -11.51 -6.26 -9.35
CA GLY A 24 -11.66 -5.38 -10.49
C GLY A 24 -10.36 -5.01 -11.18
N VAL A 25 -10.47 -4.68 -12.46
CA VAL A 25 -9.35 -4.29 -13.31
C VAL A 25 -9.65 -2.94 -13.97
N VAL A 26 -8.71 -2.00 -13.83
CA VAL A 26 -8.69 -0.75 -14.58
C VAL A 26 -8.03 -1.03 -15.93
N ALA A 27 -8.86 -1.24 -16.94
CA ALA A 27 -8.40 -1.67 -18.28
C ALA A 27 -7.53 -0.62 -18.98
N SER A 28 -7.77 0.67 -18.73
CA SER A 28 -6.95 1.77 -19.27
C SER A 28 -5.53 1.79 -18.70
N GLY A 29 -5.34 1.21 -17.50
CA GLY A 29 -4.08 1.33 -16.78
C GLY A 29 -3.76 2.75 -16.31
N ILE A 30 -4.76 3.64 -16.22
CA ILE A 30 -4.59 5.01 -15.72
C ILE A 30 -5.39 5.18 -14.44
N THR A 31 -4.72 5.53 -13.35
CA THR A 31 -5.32 5.74 -12.04
C THR A 31 -5.13 7.19 -11.59
N ASP A 32 -6.15 7.76 -10.92
CA ASP A 32 -6.05 9.09 -10.33
C ASP A 32 -5.17 9.04 -9.08
N VAL A 33 -4.31 10.04 -8.93
CA VAL A 33 -3.44 10.24 -7.76
C VAL A 33 -3.76 11.59 -7.14
N PRO A 34 -4.57 11.63 -6.07
CA PRO A 34 -4.84 12.86 -5.35
C PRO A 34 -3.59 13.38 -4.63
N VAL A 35 -3.33 14.69 -4.76
CA VAL A 35 -2.22 15.39 -4.14
C VAL A 35 -2.75 16.54 -3.30
N LEU A 36 -2.45 16.52 -2.01
CA LEU A 36 -2.70 17.61 -1.10
C LEU A 36 -1.45 18.47 -0.96
N ILE A 37 -1.62 19.78 -1.06
CA ILE A 37 -0.61 20.79 -0.73
C ILE A 37 -1.11 21.56 0.47
N LEU A 38 -0.44 21.41 1.61
CA LEU A 38 -0.75 22.12 2.87
C LEU A 38 0.10 23.38 2.96
N GLU A 39 -0.55 24.53 3.05
CA GLU A 39 0.08 25.85 3.01
C GLU A 39 0.42 26.36 4.40
N THR A 40 1.49 27.17 4.51
CA THR A 40 1.89 27.78 5.77
C THR A 40 2.17 29.28 5.63
N ASP A 41 2.12 30.01 6.76
CA ASP A 41 2.48 31.42 6.85
C ASP A 41 3.98 31.72 6.58
N ALA A 42 4.81 30.70 6.48
CA ALA A 42 6.22 30.78 6.16
C ALA A 42 6.54 30.58 4.67
N GLY A 43 5.54 30.31 3.84
CA GLY A 43 5.71 30.04 2.41
C GLY A 43 6.38 28.69 2.11
N ILE A 44 6.38 27.77 3.06
CA ILE A 44 6.80 26.39 2.88
C ILE A 44 5.53 25.53 2.79
N ASP A 45 5.43 24.74 1.74
CA ASP A 45 4.31 23.86 1.49
C ASP A 45 4.63 22.42 1.88
N GLY A 46 3.66 21.73 2.49
CA GLY A 46 3.71 20.31 2.79
C GLY A 46 2.93 19.48 1.77
N ILE A 47 3.47 18.33 1.40
CA ILE A 47 2.85 17.44 0.41
C ILE A 47 2.30 16.20 1.09
N GLY A 48 1.04 15.86 0.77
CA GLY A 48 0.40 14.60 1.14
C GLY A 48 -0.20 13.91 -0.06
N LEU A 49 -0.10 12.60 -0.10
CA LEU A 49 -0.68 11.76 -1.14
C LEU A 49 -1.79 10.91 -0.55
N GLY A 50 -2.77 10.55 -1.35
CA GLY A 50 -3.85 9.64 -0.96
C GLY A 50 -5.25 10.23 -1.12
N GLN A 51 -6.24 9.47 -0.69
CA GLN A 51 -7.64 9.88 -0.83
C GLN A 51 -7.94 11.09 0.07
N HIS A 52 -8.47 12.16 -0.51
CA HIS A 52 -8.77 13.37 0.23
C HIS A 52 -10.13 14.00 -0.12
N GLY A 53 -11.14 13.18 -0.27
CA GLY A 53 -12.49 13.67 -0.56
C GLY A 53 -13.11 14.58 0.51
N ASP A 54 -12.65 14.44 1.77
CA ASP A 54 -13.20 15.15 2.95
C ASP A 54 -12.21 16.13 3.59
N ILE A 55 -11.22 16.65 2.87
CA ILE A 55 -10.19 17.57 3.44
C ILE A 55 -10.84 18.75 4.17
N ALA A 56 -11.83 19.40 3.56
CA ALA A 56 -12.51 20.55 4.18
C ALA A 56 -13.10 20.23 5.57
N ARG A 57 -13.57 19.00 5.77
CA ARG A 57 -14.11 18.55 7.06
C ARG A 57 -13.03 18.40 8.13
N VAL A 58 -11.86 17.92 7.74
CA VAL A 58 -10.75 17.60 8.67
C VAL A 58 -9.88 18.82 8.93
N PHE A 59 -9.74 19.70 7.94
CA PHE A 59 -8.79 20.82 7.93
C PHE A 59 -8.91 21.75 9.14
N GLY A 60 -10.14 22.01 9.63
CA GLY A 60 -10.36 22.87 10.80
C GLY A 60 -9.63 22.39 12.08
N ALA A 61 -9.21 21.11 12.14
CA ALA A 61 -8.42 20.60 13.27
C ALA A 61 -6.95 21.02 13.24
N VAL A 62 -6.43 21.46 12.07
CA VAL A 62 -5.02 21.79 11.87
C VAL A 62 -4.80 23.26 11.49
N GLU A 63 -5.85 23.98 11.10
CA GLU A 63 -5.76 25.40 10.75
C GLU A 63 -5.19 26.23 11.91
N GLY A 64 -4.21 27.10 11.63
CA GLY A 64 -3.54 27.92 12.62
C GLY A 64 -2.60 27.17 13.57
N GLN A 65 -2.45 25.84 13.43
CA GLN A 65 -1.60 25.01 14.27
C GLN A 65 -0.15 24.96 13.75
N ASP A 66 0.76 24.58 14.63
CA ASP A 66 2.18 24.35 14.30
C ASP A 66 2.35 22.94 13.69
N PRO A 67 2.78 22.79 12.43
CA PRO A 67 2.90 21.49 11.77
C PRO A 67 3.93 20.55 12.42
N ARG A 68 4.87 21.10 13.25
CA ARG A 68 5.83 20.25 13.97
C ARG A 68 5.18 19.29 14.96
N ALA A 69 3.96 19.57 15.38
CA ALA A 69 3.19 18.74 16.30
C ALA A 69 2.42 17.62 15.58
N ALA A 70 2.95 17.06 14.47
CA ALA A 70 2.25 16.10 13.61
C ALA A 70 1.50 14.99 14.35
N PRO A 71 2.07 14.23 15.32
CA PRO A 71 1.32 13.20 16.05
C PRO A 71 0.15 13.75 16.88
N ALA A 72 0.31 14.92 17.50
CA ALA A 72 -0.77 15.54 18.29
C ALA A 72 -1.89 16.07 17.39
N LEU A 73 -1.54 16.60 16.23
CA LEU A 73 -2.50 17.05 15.23
C LEU A 73 -3.25 15.88 14.58
N TYR A 74 -2.58 14.73 14.41
CA TYR A 74 -3.25 13.50 14.00
C TYR A 74 -4.37 13.12 14.98
N ASP A 75 -4.11 13.12 16.28
CA ASP A 75 -5.15 12.85 17.30
C ASP A 75 -6.24 13.93 17.35
N SER A 76 -5.87 15.19 17.11
CA SER A 76 -6.83 16.30 16.98
C SER A 76 -7.78 16.08 15.80
N MET A 77 -7.26 15.65 14.64
CA MET A 77 -8.06 15.34 13.47
C MET A 77 -9.03 14.18 13.74
N LEU A 78 -8.59 13.09 14.35
CA LEU A 78 -9.45 11.96 14.73
C LEU A 78 -10.56 12.41 15.71
N SER A 79 -10.21 13.21 16.71
CA SER A 79 -11.17 13.78 17.67
C SER A 79 -12.19 14.69 16.98
N HIS A 80 -11.75 15.49 15.99
CA HIS A 80 -12.61 16.40 15.24
C HIS A 80 -13.71 15.68 14.45
N VAL A 81 -13.39 14.49 13.93
CA VAL A 81 -14.32 13.71 13.09
C VAL A 81 -14.96 12.51 13.81
N PHE A 82 -14.81 12.39 15.13
CA PHE A 82 -15.19 11.17 15.86
C PHE A 82 -16.68 10.78 15.70
N LYS A 83 -17.60 11.74 15.60
CA LYS A 83 -19.04 11.47 15.42
C LYS A 83 -19.42 11.11 13.98
N SER A 84 -18.66 11.58 12.99
CA SER A 84 -18.93 11.27 11.59
C SER A 84 -18.15 10.04 11.11
N GLY A 85 -17.37 9.42 12.00
CA GLY A 85 -16.50 8.30 11.69
C GLY A 85 -15.23 8.73 10.96
N HIS A 86 -14.18 7.98 11.12
CA HIS A 86 -12.89 8.18 10.48
C HIS A 86 -12.48 6.93 9.69
N ALA A 87 -13.33 6.57 8.71
CA ALA A 87 -13.08 5.51 7.75
C ALA A 87 -13.21 6.04 6.32
N GLY A 88 -12.75 5.30 5.34
CA GLY A 88 -12.87 5.65 3.92
C GLY A 88 -12.27 7.01 3.60
N GLN A 89 -12.99 7.86 2.87
CA GLN A 89 -12.50 9.17 2.42
C GLN A 89 -12.15 10.11 3.57
N THR A 90 -12.88 10.07 4.68
CA THR A 90 -12.59 10.89 5.86
C THR A 90 -11.25 10.49 6.48
N TYR A 91 -10.98 9.19 6.60
CA TYR A 91 -9.69 8.73 7.09
C TYR A 91 -8.56 9.01 6.09
N GLY A 92 -8.84 8.90 4.79
CA GLY A 92 -7.90 9.31 3.73
C GLY A 92 -7.53 10.79 3.82
N ALA A 93 -8.49 11.67 4.18
CA ALA A 93 -8.21 13.08 4.42
C ALA A 93 -7.31 13.31 5.65
N VAL A 94 -7.56 12.60 6.76
CA VAL A 94 -6.67 12.60 7.93
C VAL A 94 -5.26 12.17 7.53
N ALA A 95 -5.14 11.11 6.75
CA ALA A 95 -3.86 10.56 6.32
C ALA A 95 -3.09 11.51 5.40
N ALA A 96 -3.75 12.12 4.41
CA ALA A 96 -3.10 13.07 3.50
C ALA A 96 -2.59 14.32 4.26
N ILE A 97 -3.37 14.83 5.21
CA ILE A 97 -2.94 15.94 6.07
C ILE A 97 -1.78 15.49 6.98
N ASP A 98 -1.84 14.32 7.57
CA ASP A 98 -0.76 13.74 8.39
C ASP A 98 0.57 13.66 7.62
N MET A 99 0.53 13.13 6.39
CA MET A 99 1.71 13.09 5.52
C MET A 99 2.27 14.49 5.26
N ALA A 100 1.40 15.46 4.94
CA ALA A 100 1.81 16.84 4.69
C ALA A 100 2.41 17.52 5.94
N LEU A 101 1.89 17.23 7.12
CA LEU A 101 2.44 17.71 8.40
C LEU A 101 3.85 17.14 8.65
N TRP A 102 4.05 15.86 8.39
CA TRP A 102 5.37 15.22 8.52
C TRP A 102 6.36 15.74 7.48
N ASP A 103 5.90 15.97 6.25
CA ASP A 103 6.70 16.60 5.19
C ASP A 103 7.16 18.01 5.60
N LEU A 104 6.24 18.85 6.11
CA LEU A 104 6.56 20.16 6.66
C LEU A 104 7.55 20.09 7.82
N LYS A 105 7.33 19.17 8.76
CA LYS A 105 8.22 19.02 9.92
C LYS A 105 9.65 18.71 9.50
N ALA A 106 9.84 17.85 8.53
CA ALA A 106 11.15 17.48 8.02
C ALA A 106 11.76 18.61 7.17
N LYS A 107 10.99 19.28 6.32
CA LYS A 107 11.43 20.48 5.57
C LYS A 107 11.89 21.62 6.49
N MET A 108 11.23 21.81 7.63
CA MET A 108 11.65 22.80 8.63
C MET A 108 12.99 22.46 9.29
N ALA A 109 13.32 21.17 9.39
CA ALA A 109 14.60 20.71 9.90
C ALA A 109 15.69 20.67 8.80
N ASP A 110 15.33 20.95 7.56
CA ASP A 110 16.16 20.79 6.36
C ASP A 110 16.71 19.36 6.24
N GLU A 111 15.84 18.37 6.51
CA GLU A 111 16.19 16.97 6.51
C GLU A 111 15.20 16.15 5.67
N PRO A 112 15.63 15.03 5.06
CA PRO A 112 14.69 14.05 4.50
C PRO A 112 13.88 13.41 5.63
N LEU A 113 12.62 13.07 5.35
CA LEU A 113 11.71 12.57 6.39
C LEU A 113 12.22 11.29 7.06
N TRP A 114 12.89 10.39 6.33
CA TRP A 114 13.45 9.17 6.92
C TRP A 114 14.44 9.49 8.06
N ARG A 115 15.25 10.55 7.91
CA ARG A 115 16.20 10.99 8.95
C ARG A 115 15.48 11.63 10.13
N THR A 116 14.50 12.50 9.86
CA THR A 116 13.65 13.11 10.90
C THR A 116 12.93 12.04 11.74
N LEU A 117 12.58 10.89 11.14
CA LEU A 117 11.95 9.75 11.81
C LEU A 117 12.95 8.85 12.55
N GLY A 118 14.26 9.11 12.42
CA GLY A 118 15.31 8.39 13.14
C GLY A 118 15.81 7.12 12.46
N ALA A 119 15.59 6.93 11.17
CA ALA A 119 16.16 5.82 10.43
C ALA A 119 17.69 5.94 10.35
N ALA A 120 18.37 4.81 10.49
CA ALA A 120 19.84 4.72 10.39
C ALA A 120 20.31 4.59 8.93
N ASP A 121 19.48 4.07 8.05
CA ASP A 121 19.76 3.85 6.64
C ASP A 121 18.59 4.33 5.78
N ARG A 122 18.89 4.75 4.56
CA ARG A 122 17.93 5.18 3.55
C ARG A 122 17.41 4.06 2.65
N PHE A 123 17.97 2.85 2.77
CA PHE A 123 17.51 1.69 2.00
C PHE A 123 16.34 1.01 2.69
N VAL A 124 15.26 0.78 1.94
CA VAL A 124 14.07 0.07 2.38
C VAL A 124 13.90 -1.18 1.51
N ARG A 125 14.10 -2.35 2.10
CA ARG A 125 13.89 -3.61 1.39
C ARG A 125 12.47 -3.70 0.86
N GLY A 126 12.31 -4.12 -0.41
CA GLY A 126 11.03 -4.23 -1.07
C GLY A 126 10.71 -5.63 -1.58
N TYR A 127 9.48 -5.79 -2.03
CA TYR A 127 9.05 -6.88 -2.87
C TYR A 127 8.24 -6.36 -4.07
N ALA A 128 8.41 -7.03 -5.20
CA ALA A 128 7.70 -6.67 -6.43
C ALA A 128 6.21 -7.03 -6.33
N SER A 129 5.31 -6.11 -6.71
CA SER A 129 3.87 -6.36 -6.74
C SER A 129 3.19 -5.54 -7.83
N GLY A 130 2.89 -6.16 -8.94
CA GLY A 130 2.55 -5.41 -10.15
C GLY A 130 1.06 -5.17 -10.41
N LEU A 131 0.12 -5.37 -9.47
CA LEU A 131 -1.33 -5.31 -9.71
C LEU A 131 -1.74 -6.13 -10.96
N CYS A 132 -1.22 -7.33 -11.09
CA CYS A 132 -1.05 -8.09 -12.32
C CYS A 132 -2.25 -8.97 -12.72
N HIS A 133 -3.39 -8.91 -12.01
CA HIS A 133 -4.50 -9.86 -12.20
C HIS A 133 -5.02 -9.89 -13.64
N GLY A 134 -5.16 -8.72 -14.27
CA GLY A 134 -5.70 -8.56 -15.62
C GLY A 134 -4.73 -8.91 -16.77
N LEU A 135 -3.46 -9.23 -16.49
CA LEU A 135 -2.45 -9.46 -17.53
C LEU A 135 -2.53 -10.87 -18.12
N GLY A 136 -2.23 -11.00 -19.43
CA GLY A 136 -1.87 -12.28 -20.03
C GLY A 136 -0.52 -12.78 -19.52
N ASP A 137 -0.20 -14.07 -19.74
CA ASP A 137 0.97 -14.69 -19.12
C ASP A 137 2.31 -14.13 -19.62
N ASP A 138 2.40 -13.69 -20.90
CA ASP A 138 3.60 -13.04 -21.46
C ASP A 138 3.83 -11.67 -20.79
N ALA A 139 2.83 -10.78 -20.82
CA ALA A 139 2.91 -9.45 -20.20
C ALA A 139 3.12 -9.53 -18.68
N PHE A 140 2.61 -10.58 -18.05
CA PHE A 140 2.88 -10.89 -16.65
C PHE A 140 4.37 -11.25 -16.43
N GLY A 141 4.93 -12.11 -17.28
CA GLY A 141 6.35 -12.47 -17.24
C GLY A 141 7.27 -11.25 -17.43
N ASP A 142 6.99 -10.42 -18.45
CA ASP A 142 7.75 -9.20 -18.75
C ASP A 142 7.72 -8.20 -17.58
N LEU A 143 6.58 -8.07 -16.92
CA LEU A 143 6.45 -7.20 -15.74
C LEU A 143 7.42 -7.63 -14.63
N TYR A 144 7.42 -8.90 -14.26
CA TYR A 144 8.27 -9.40 -13.18
C TYR A 144 9.74 -9.48 -13.59
N ALA A 145 10.06 -9.68 -14.87
CA ALA A 145 11.43 -9.60 -15.38
C ALA A 145 12.04 -8.22 -15.13
N ARG A 146 11.29 -7.13 -15.39
CA ARG A 146 11.75 -5.76 -15.10
C ARG A 146 12.04 -5.52 -13.60
N PHE A 147 11.27 -6.14 -12.71
CA PHE A 147 11.58 -6.09 -11.28
C PHE A 147 12.83 -6.91 -10.93
N ALA A 148 13.02 -8.08 -11.56
CA ALA A 148 14.23 -8.87 -11.37
C ALA A 148 15.50 -8.11 -11.81
N GLU A 149 15.44 -7.34 -12.91
CA GLU A 149 16.51 -6.44 -13.37
C GLU A 149 16.87 -5.35 -12.35
N ARG A 150 15.94 -5.01 -11.44
CA ARG A 150 16.16 -4.07 -10.33
C ARG A 150 16.63 -4.75 -9.03
N GLY A 151 17.04 -6.03 -9.11
CA GLY A 151 17.61 -6.76 -7.99
C GLY A 151 16.58 -7.36 -7.01
N PHE A 152 15.28 -7.32 -7.31
CA PHE A 152 14.27 -7.89 -6.41
C PHE A 152 14.46 -9.41 -6.26
N THR A 153 14.26 -9.90 -5.03
CA THR A 153 14.35 -11.31 -4.64
C THR A 153 13.04 -11.84 -4.06
N ALA A 154 12.02 -10.98 -4.01
CA ALA A 154 10.71 -11.27 -3.45
C ALA A 154 9.61 -10.73 -4.34
N ALA A 155 8.52 -11.48 -4.51
CA ALA A 155 7.42 -11.07 -5.36
C ALA A 155 6.07 -11.53 -4.82
N LYS A 156 5.09 -10.64 -4.90
CA LYS A 156 3.67 -10.88 -4.63
C LYS A 156 2.90 -10.85 -5.95
N ILE A 157 2.03 -11.83 -6.18
CA ILE A 157 1.12 -11.84 -7.32
C ILE A 157 -0.32 -11.65 -6.87
N LYS A 158 -1.14 -11.03 -7.71
CA LYS A 158 -2.59 -10.94 -7.51
C LYS A 158 -3.28 -12.17 -8.14
N GLY A 159 -4.03 -12.91 -7.31
CA GLY A 159 -4.69 -14.16 -7.73
C GLY A 159 -6.00 -14.40 -6.98
N GLY A 160 -6.33 -15.65 -6.74
CA GLY A 160 -7.46 -16.10 -5.92
C GLY A 160 -8.68 -16.58 -6.69
N ARG A 161 -8.75 -16.37 -8.01
CA ARG A 161 -9.90 -16.81 -8.82
C ARG A 161 -9.69 -18.16 -9.49
N ASP A 162 -8.49 -18.43 -9.97
CA ASP A 162 -8.10 -19.66 -10.68
C ASP A 162 -6.78 -20.18 -10.09
N ILE A 163 -6.88 -21.17 -9.23
CA ILE A 163 -5.71 -21.72 -8.52
C ILE A 163 -4.69 -22.35 -9.45
N ALA A 164 -5.14 -22.99 -10.52
CA ALA A 164 -4.23 -23.58 -11.51
C ALA A 164 -3.40 -22.48 -12.23
N ARG A 165 -4.04 -21.35 -12.55
CA ARG A 165 -3.35 -20.16 -13.08
C ARG A 165 -2.39 -19.58 -12.05
N ASP A 166 -2.81 -19.42 -10.82
CA ASP A 166 -2.00 -18.85 -9.74
C ASP A 166 -0.74 -19.72 -9.51
N ILE A 167 -0.88 -21.06 -9.48
CA ILE A 167 0.23 -21.99 -9.40
C ILE A 167 1.21 -21.85 -10.58
N ARG A 168 0.71 -21.72 -11.81
CA ARG A 168 1.59 -21.51 -12.99
C ARG A 168 2.36 -20.19 -12.86
N ARG A 169 1.69 -19.11 -12.47
CA ARG A 169 2.30 -17.77 -12.30
C ARG A 169 3.30 -17.73 -11.16
N LEU A 170 3.03 -18.36 -10.03
CA LEU A 170 3.98 -18.49 -8.93
C LEU A 170 5.25 -19.24 -9.37
N LYS A 171 5.09 -20.34 -10.17
CA LYS A 171 6.24 -21.05 -10.74
C LYS A 171 7.04 -20.17 -11.73
N GLN A 172 6.34 -19.41 -12.57
CA GLN A 172 6.98 -18.48 -13.51
C GLN A 172 7.78 -17.40 -12.78
N VAL A 173 7.21 -16.75 -11.78
CA VAL A 173 7.88 -15.75 -10.96
C VAL A 173 9.07 -16.34 -10.22
N ARG A 174 8.93 -17.53 -9.64
CA ARG A 174 10.06 -18.24 -9.01
C ARG A 174 11.22 -18.44 -9.99
N GLY A 175 10.95 -18.80 -11.24
CA GLY A 175 11.95 -18.94 -12.27
C GLY A 175 12.63 -17.60 -12.62
N ILE A 176 11.84 -16.53 -12.79
CA ILE A 176 12.33 -15.19 -13.11
C ILE A 176 13.25 -14.66 -12.01
N PHE A 177 12.82 -14.74 -10.75
CA PHE A 177 13.61 -14.26 -9.60
C PHE A 177 14.75 -15.19 -9.19
N GLY A 178 14.80 -16.39 -9.77
CA GLY A 178 15.88 -17.35 -9.60
C GLY A 178 17.27 -16.83 -10.00
N VAL A 179 17.33 -15.76 -10.82
CA VAL A 179 18.58 -15.09 -11.18
C VAL A 179 19.19 -14.29 -10.03
N ASN A 180 18.36 -13.83 -9.10
CA ASN A 180 18.78 -12.99 -7.96
C ASN A 180 18.82 -13.76 -6.63
N SER A 181 18.11 -14.89 -6.53
CA SER A 181 18.00 -15.66 -5.30
C SER A 181 17.75 -17.14 -5.61
N SER A 182 18.47 -18.03 -4.95
CA SER A 182 18.21 -19.48 -5.03
C SER A 182 16.88 -19.89 -4.38
N ALA A 183 16.30 -19.03 -3.52
CA ALA A 183 15.04 -19.22 -2.85
C ALA A 183 14.26 -17.89 -2.80
N PRO A 184 13.67 -17.44 -3.92
CA PRO A 184 12.89 -16.22 -3.95
C PRO A 184 11.68 -16.31 -3.02
N ALA A 185 11.41 -15.24 -2.26
CA ALA A 185 10.19 -15.16 -1.45
C ALA A 185 8.97 -14.94 -2.35
N LEU A 186 7.97 -15.80 -2.22
CA LEU A 186 6.75 -15.77 -3.02
C LEU A 186 5.54 -15.48 -2.15
N MET A 187 4.71 -14.55 -2.58
CA MET A 187 3.48 -14.18 -1.91
C MET A 187 2.30 -14.20 -2.88
N LEU A 188 1.14 -14.55 -2.37
CA LEU A 188 -0.12 -14.52 -3.11
C LEU A 188 -1.10 -13.62 -2.38
N ASP A 189 -1.68 -12.66 -3.11
CA ASP A 189 -2.73 -11.80 -2.60
C ASP A 189 -4.05 -12.12 -3.30
N VAL A 190 -5.05 -12.44 -2.51
CA VAL A 190 -6.37 -12.83 -3.00
C VAL A 190 -7.47 -11.83 -2.63
N ASN A 191 -7.11 -10.69 -2.06
CA ASN A 191 -7.96 -9.53 -1.81
C ASN A 191 -9.35 -9.91 -1.28
N GLU A 192 -9.39 -10.65 -0.16
CA GLU A 192 -10.59 -11.09 0.55
C GLU A 192 -11.56 -11.98 -0.26
N SER A 193 -11.09 -12.64 -1.32
CA SER A 193 -11.98 -13.34 -2.25
C SER A 193 -12.42 -14.72 -1.78
N TRP A 194 -11.76 -15.31 -0.79
CA TRP A 194 -12.08 -16.65 -0.30
C TRP A 194 -12.90 -16.66 0.99
N ASN A 195 -13.42 -17.80 1.35
CA ASN A 195 -13.80 -18.15 2.71
C ASN A 195 -12.72 -19.02 3.37
N CYS A 196 -12.81 -19.22 4.68
CA CYS A 196 -11.81 -19.96 5.46
C CYS A 196 -11.53 -21.37 4.91
N LYS A 197 -12.56 -22.13 4.49
CA LYS A 197 -12.39 -23.48 3.97
C LYS A 197 -11.77 -23.52 2.56
N GLN A 198 -12.11 -22.54 1.72
CA GLN A 198 -11.44 -22.36 0.43
C GLN A 198 -9.97 -22.02 0.63
N ALA A 199 -9.66 -21.06 1.51
CA ALA A 199 -8.29 -20.65 1.80
C ALA A 199 -7.42 -21.86 2.18
N ILE A 200 -7.82 -22.64 3.19
CA ILE A 200 -7.06 -23.80 3.65
C ILE A 200 -6.88 -24.84 2.53
N ARG A 201 -7.92 -25.10 1.74
CA ARG A 201 -7.83 -26.06 0.62
C ARG A 201 -6.87 -25.56 -0.46
N HIS A 202 -7.05 -24.32 -0.92
CA HIS A 202 -6.23 -23.79 -2.01
C HIS A 202 -4.76 -23.64 -1.61
N LEU A 203 -4.48 -23.31 -0.36
CA LEU A 203 -3.11 -23.27 0.16
C LEU A 203 -2.48 -24.67 0.18
N ALA A 204 -3.25 -25.70 0.54
CA ALA A 204 -2.78 -27.08 0.45
C ALA A 204 -2.52 -27.52 -1.01
N GLU A 205 -3.33 -27.09 -1.99
CA GLU A 205 -3.12 -27.36 -3.42
C GLU A 205 -1.85 -26.67 -3.93
N ILE A 206 -1.59 -25.42 -3.52
CA ILE A 206 -0.39 -24.65 -3.86
C ILE A 206 0.86 -25.33 -3.27
N GLU A 207 0.80 -25.75 -2.01
CA GLU A 207 1.89 -26.48 -1.35
C GLU A 207 2.16 -27.83 -2.04
N ALA A 208 1.13 -28.60 -2.37
CA ALA A 208 1.24 -29.86 -3.10
C ALA A 208 1.83 -29.69 -4.50
N ALA A 209 1.70 -28.50 -5.12
CA ALA A 209 2.34 -28.16 -6.38
C ALA A 209 3.84 -27.79 -6.23
N GLY A 210 4.42 -27.89 -5.03
CA GLY A 210 5.82 -27.62 -4.71
C GLY A 210 6.14 -26.14 -4.60
N ILE A 211 5.17 -25.32 -4.17
CA ILE A 211 5.33 -23.90 -3.93
C ILE A 211 5.25 -23.66 -2.42
N ASP A 212 6.32 -23.09 -1.86
CA ASP A 212 6.39 -22.62 -0.48
C ASP A 212 6.12 -21.12 -0.47
N LEU A 213 4.91 -20.71 -0.06
CA LEU A 213 4.56 -19.29 0.06
C LEU A 213 5.15 -18.71 1.33
N THR A 214 5.72 -17.51 1.22
CA THR A 214 6.12 -16.71 2.39
C THR A 214 4.89 -16.27 3.15
N TRP A 215 3.89 -15.73 2.45
CA TRP A 215 2.57 -15.46 3.03
C TRP A 215 1.45 -15.51 1.99
N ILE A 216 0.25 -15.74 2.49
CA ILE A 216 -1.02 -15.46 1.83
C ILE A 216 -1.59 -14.15 2.36
N GLU A 217 -1.98 -13.23 1.46
CA GLU A 217 -2.52 -11.93 1.81
C GLU A 217 -4.02 -11.89 1.64
N GLU A 218 -4.71 -11.35 2.65
CA GLU A 218 -6.16 -11.19 2.71
C GLU A 218 -6.95 -12.45 2.27
N PRO A 219 -6.64 -13.66 2.83
CA PRO A 219 -7.31 -14.88 2.38
C PRO A 219 -8.81 -14.87 2.63
N VAL A 220 -9.26 -14.22 3.70
CA VAL A 220 -10.67 -14.01 4.05
C VAL A 220 -10.90 -12.54 4.40
N ARG A 221 -12.14 -12.15 4.72
CA ARG A 221 -12.48 -10.76 5.00
C ARG A 221 -11.72 -10.22 6.21
N ARG A 222 -11.25 -8.98 6.12
CA ARG A 222 -10.55 -8.24 7.19
C ARG A 222 -11.26 -8.20 8.53
N TRP A 223 -12.59 -8.34 8.55
CA TRP A 223 -13.41 -8.34 9.77
C TRP A 223 -13.51 -9.70 10.45
N ASP A 224 -13.12 -10.77 9.76
CA ASP A 224 -13.25 -12.14 10.25
C ASP A 224 -11.96 -12.59 10.96
N ALA A 225 -11.72 -12.05 12.15
CA ALA A 225 -10.57 -12.42 12.97
C ALA A 225 -10.52 -13.92 13.28
N HIS A 226 -11.67 -14.55 13.50
CA HIS A 226 -11.73 -16.01 13.75
C HIS A 226 -11.41 -16.83 12.50
N GLY A 227 -11.90 -16.41 11.34
CA GLY A 227 -11.58 -17.06 10.06
C GLY A 227 -10.12 -16.92 9.69
N LEU A 228 -9.55 -15.70 9.83
CA LEU A 228 -8.11 -15.45 9.63
C LEU A 228 -7.26 -16.32 10.56
N ALA A 229 -7.59 -16.36 11.86
CA ALA A 229 -6.91 -17.22 12.82
C ALA A 229 -7.02 -18.71 12.49
N ALA A 230 -8.14 -19.15 11.91
CA ALA A 230 -8.30 -20.54 11.46
C ALA A 230 -7.45 -20.83 10.22
N VAL A 231 -7.30 -19.87 9.30
CA VAL A 231 -6.40 -20.01 8.14
C VAL A 231 -4.94 -20.02 8.60
N SER A 232 -4.52 -19.11 9.49
CA SER A 232 -3.16 -19.08 10.03
C SER A 232 -2.76 -20.42 10.68
N ARG A 233 -3.65 -20.99 11.48
CA ARG A 233 -3.41 -22.32 12.09
C ARG A 233 -3.51 -23.49 11.11
N GLY A 234 -4.25 -23.35 10.04
CA GLY A 234 -4.52 -24.41 9.06
C GLY A 234 -3.62 -24.38 7.83
N ALA A 235 -2.82 -23.34 7.66
CA ALA A 235 -1.87 -23.17 6.57
C ALA A 235 -0.44 -23.22 7.10
N ARG A 236 0.50 -23.59 6.23
CA ARG A 236 1.93 -23.56 6.55
C ARG A 236 2.54 -22.17 6.38
N CYS A 237 2.08 -21.44 5.35
CA CYS A 237 2.52 -20.06 5.11
C CYS A 237 1.92 -19.09 6.13
N ALA A 238 2.58 -17.96 6.32
CA ALA A 238 2.06 -16.86 7.13
C ALA A 238 0.77 -16.27 6.53
N VAL A 239 -0.08 -15.68 7.37
CA VAL A 239 -1.23 -14.88 6.96
C VAL A 239 -0.90 -13.41 7.11
N ALA A 240 -1.01 -12.64 6.03
CA ALA A 240 -0.84 -11.18 6.02
C ALA A 240 -2.18 -10.48 5.78
N THR A 241 -2.45 -9.43 6.53
CA THR A 241 -3.62 -8.55 6.31
C THR A 241 -3.48 -7.23 7.06
N GLY A 242 -4.32 -6.26 6.70
CA GLY A 242 -4.42 -4.97 7.38
C GLY A 242 -4.36 -3.75 6.47
N GLU A 243 -4.07 -3.90 5.18
CA GLU A 243 -3.90 -2.77 4.25
C GLU A 243 -5.11 -1.83 4.22
N ASN A 244 -6.29 -2.39 4.41
CA ASN A 244 -7.57 -1.68 4.36
C ASN A 244 -8.14 -1.29 5.73
N LEU A 245 -7.39 -1.53 6.81
CA LEU A 245 -7.81 -1.16 8.16
C LEU A 245 -7.41 0.27 8.50
N THR A 246 -8.32 0.98 9.18
CA THR A 246 -8.16 2.38 9.58
C THR A 246 -8.31 2.52 11.08
N GLY A 247 -7.30 3.12 11.74
CA GLY A 247 -7.26 3.20 13.21
C GLY A 247 -6.83 1.90 13.90
N LEU A 248 -6.21 2.04 15.06
CA LEU A 248 -5.71 0.89 15.83
C LEU A 248 -6.83 -0.04 16.33
N GLU A 249 -8.02 0.51 16.51
CA GLU A 249 -9.21 -0.21 16.96
C GLU A 249 -9.59 -1.36 16.04
N GLN A 250 -9.30 -1.21 14.74
CA GLN A 250 -9.59 -2.25 13.77
C GLN A 250 -8.53 -3.37 13.76
N PHE A 251 -7.31 -3.07 14.22
CA PHE A 251 -6.24 -4.07 14.35
C PHE A 251 -6.37 -4.90 15.65
N ALA A 252 -6.90 -4.32 16.72
CA ALA A 252 -6.97 -4.98 18.03
C ALA A 252 -7.63 -6.38 17.96
N PRO A 253 -8.81 -6.58 17.32
CA PRO A 253 -9.41 -7.91 17.22
C PRO A 253 -8.55 -8.94 16.50
N LEU A 254 -7.78 -8.53 15.48
CA LEU A 254 -6.89 -9.42 14.74
C LEU A 254 -5.69 -9.84 15.59
N LEU A 255 -5.10 -8.87 16.29
CA LEU A 255 -3.95 -9.10 17.16
C LEU A 255 -4.32 -9.98 18.37
N ASP A 256 -5.47 -9.71 18.98
CA ASP A 256 -5.94 -10.45 20.16
C ASP A 256 -6.36 -11.90 19.82
N ALA A 257 -6.86 -12.13 18.60
CA ALA A 257 -7.21 -13.46 18.10
C ALA A 257 -6.01 -14.25 17.53
N HIS A 258 -4.79 -13.68 17.51
CA HIS A 258 -3.64 -14.24 16.81
C HIS A 258 -4.01 -14.61 15.36
N ALA A 259 -4.65 -13.66 14.67
CA ALA A 259 -5.27 -13.89 13.37
C ALA A 259 -4.33 -13.52 12.20
N VAL A 260 -3.19 -12.93 12.49
CA VAL A 260 -2.24 -12.42 11.50
C VAL A 260 -0.82 -12.73 11.95
N ASP A 261 0.02 -13.12 10.98
CA ASP A 261 1.43 -13.43 11.17
C ASP A 261 2.33 -12.30 10.61
N VAL A 262 1.81 -11.54 9.64
CA VAL A 262 2.42 -10.32 9.09
C VAL A 262 1.38 -9.20 9.10
N VAL A 263 1.62 -8.15 9.88
CA VAL A 263 0.69 -7.02 9.96
C VAL A 263 0.96 -6.06 8.80
N GLN A 264 -0.08 -5.74 8.04
CA GLN A 264 0.02 -4.79 6.94
C GLN A 264 -0.68 -3.48 7.28
N ALA A 265 -0.18 -2.38 6.72
CA ALA A 265 -0.82 -1.08 6.76
C ALA A 265 -0.73 -0.43 5.39
N GLY A 266 -1.84 0.08 4.89
CA GLY A 266 -1.87 0.77 3.59
C GLY A 266 -1.13 2.11 3.68
N SER A 267 -0.29 2.39 2.69
CA SER A 267 0.45 3.65 2.60
C SER A 267 -0.46 4.88 2.56
N VAL A 268 -1.68 4.72 2.06
CA VAL A 268 -2.68 5.79 1.98
C VAL A 268 -3.26 6.23 3.32
N TRP A 269 -2.90 5.54 4.42
CA TRP A 269 -3.47 5.82 5.74
C TRP A 269 -2.57 6.68 6.64
N GLY A 270 -1.44 7.17 6.13
CA GLY A 270 -0.60 8.15 6.79
C GLY A 270 0.60 7.59 7.57
N ILE A 271 1.52 8.49 7.87
CA ILE A 271 2.79 8.18 8.55
C ILE A 271 2.56 7.81 10.01
N THR A 272 1.78 8.64 10.74
CA THR A 272 1.49 8.42 12.16
C THR A 272 0.71 7.11 12.37
N HIS A 273 -0.24 6.81 11.48
CA HIS A 273 -0.97 5.54 11.52
C HIS A 273 -0.03 4.34 11.40
N PHE A 274 0.81 4.33 10.37
CA PHE A 274 1.76 3.24 10.15
C PHE A 274 2.70 3.04 11.35
N GLN A 275 3.27 4.12 11.90
CA GLN A 275 4.15 4.02 13.07
C GLN A 275 3.44 3.38 14.27
N ARG A 276 2.19 3.74 14.52
CA ARG A 276 1.38 3.19 15.63
C ARG A 276 1.05 1.72 15.40
N VAL A 277 0.70 1.33 14.18
CA VAL A 277 0.48 -0.08 13.80
C VAL A 277 1.76 -0.88 13.97
N ALA A 278 2.91 -0.36 13.52
CA ALA A 278 4.20 -1.02 13.66
C ALA A 278 4.57 -1.26 15.13
N ILE A 279 4.35 -0.29 16.01
CA ILE A 279 4.58 -0.45 17.47
C ILE A 279 3.63 -1.49 18.05
N ALA A 280 2.34 -1.46 17.70
CA ALA A 280 1.36 -2.42 18.18
C ALA A 280 1.66 -3.86 17.75
N ALA A 281 2.22 -4.04 16.55
CA ALA A 281 2.71 -5.31 16.06
C ALA A 281 4.00 -5.74 16.79
N HIS A 282 4.96 -4.81 16.94
CA HIS A 282 6.27 -5.08 17.52
C HIS A 282 6.18 -5.61 18.96
N VAL A 283 5.28 -5.07 19.78
CA VAL A 283 5.07 -5.54 21.16
C VAL A 283 4.54 -6.99 21.24
N ARG A 284 4.14 -7.55 20.10
CA ARG A 284 3.65 -8.93 19.96
C ARG A 284 4.60 -9.82 19.12
N ASP A 285 5.83 -9.36 18.90
CA ASP A 285 6.84 -10.01 18.04
C ASP A 285 6.36 -10.25 16.59
N LEU A 286 5.43 -9.41 16.10
CA LEU A 286 4.93 -9.50 14.74
C LEU A 286 5.68 -8.54 13.81
N PRO A 287 6.07 -9.01 12.61
CA PRO A 287 6.61 -8.16 11.56
C PRO A 287 5.53 -7.29 10.93
N VAL A 288 5.95 -6.16 10.35
CA VAL A 288 5.10 -5.30 9.55
C VAL A 288 5.57 -5.22 8.10
N SER A 289 4.61 -5.06 7.20
CA SER A 289 4.86 -4.88 5.78
C SER A 289 3.90 -3.80 5.25
N PRO A 290 4.38 -2.56 5.01
CA PRO A 290 3.53 -1.54 4.42
C PRO A 290 3.19 -1.88 2.97
N VAL A 291 1.93 -1.67 2.62
CA VAL A 291 1.42 -1.88 1.27
C VAL A 291 1.65 -0.63 0.44
N GLY A 292 2.13 -0.82 -0.79
CA GLY A 292 2.53 0.25 -1.68
C GLY A 292 1.40 1.18 -2.10
N TYR A 293 1.79 2.37 -2.50
CA TYR A 293 0.97 3.38 -3.15
C TYR A 293 1.86 4.27 -4.01
N ASP A 294 1.25 4.96 -4.95
CA ASP A 294 1.94 5.88 -5.85
C ASP A 294 2.96 6.78 -5.11
N GLY A 295 4.22 6.75 -5.58
CA GLY A 295 5.28 7.56 -4.98
C GLY A 295 5.85 7.03 -3.66
N ASN A 296 5.37 5.92 -3.15
CA ASN A 296 5.87 5.24 -1.93
C ASN A 296 6.12 6.17 -0.70
N PRO A 297 5.20 7.07 -0.33
CA PRO A 297 5.45 8.05 0.73
C PRO A 297 5.74 7.41 2.09
N ILE A 298 5.21 6.21 2.32
CA ILE A 298 5.39 5.46 3.58
C ILE A 298 6.80 4.84 3.71
N ALA A 299 7.59 4.80 2.63
CA ALA A 299 8.93 4.21 2.66
C ALA A 299 9.83 4.92 3.70
N HIS A 300 9.67 6.23 3.87
CA HIS A 300 10.40 6.98 4.91
C HIS A 300 10.12 6.47 6.33
N ALA A 301 8.86 6.15 6.63
CA ALA A 301 8.50 5.60 7.93
C ALA A 301 8.89 4.11 8.06
N ALA A 302 8.83 3.36 6.96
CA ALA A 302 9.26 1.97 6.93
C ALA A 302 10.75 1.81 7.26
N ALA A 303 11.59 2.75 6.81
CA ALA A 303 13.02 2.79 7.14
C ALA A 303 13.29 2.95 8.66
N ALA A 304 12.34 3.52 9.40
CA ALA A 304 12.52 3.91 10.81
C ALA A 304 11.90 2.92 11.82
N VAL A 305 11.25 1.84 11.37
CA VAL A 305 10.62 0.87 12.30
C VAL A 305 11.42 -0.43 12.37
N PRO A 306 11.58 -1.02 13.58
CA PRO A 306 12.52 -2.13 13.79
C PRO A 306 12.01 -3.48 13.25
N ASN A 307 10.70 -3.63 13.06
CA ASN A 307 10.05 -4.88 12.68
C ASN A 307 9.54 -4.89 11.22
N MET A 308 10.02 -3.99 10.38
CA MET A 308 9.71 -3.97 8.95
C MET A 308 10.45 -5.09 8.22
N ILE A 309 9.73 -5.90 7.41
CA ILE A 309 10.32 -7.01 6.66
C ILE A 309 10.40 -6.77 5.15
N GLY A 310 9.61 -5.87 4.62
CA GLY A 310 9.59 -5.48 3.22
C GLY A 310 8.43 -4.57 2.90
N ILE A 311 8.63 -3.59 2.00
CA ILE A 311 7.60 -2.71 1.47
C ILE A 311 7.14 -3.20 0.11
N GLU A 312 5.84 -3.09 -0.17
CA GLU A 312 5.32 -3.35 -1.50
C GLU A 312 5.77 -2.27 -2.49
N VAL A 313 6.35 -2.69 -3.61
CA VAL A 313 6.66 -1.82 -4.76
C VAL A 313 5.77 -2.23 -5.92
N GLN A 314 4.79 -1.38 -6.25
CA GLN A 314 3.76 -1.71 -7.22
C GLN A 314 4.14 -1.34 -8.65
N ASP A 315 4.98 -0.34 -8.85
CA ASP A 315 5.46 0.08 -10.17
C ASP A 315 6.89 0.65 -10.10
N LEU A 316 7.50 0.77 -11.26
CA LEU A 316 8.86 1.31 -11.46
C LEU A 316 8.84 2.75 -11.99
N THR A 317 7.64 3.34 -12.14
CA THR A 317 7.42 4.71 -12.65
C THR A 317 6.68 5.56 -11.62
N TRP A 318 6.63 6.86 -11.89
CA TRP A 318 6.03 7.83 -10.98
C TRP A 318 4.81 8.50 -11.62
N PRO A 319 3.86 9.00 -10.81
CA PRO A 319 2.73 9.79 -11.29
C PRO A 319 3.19 11.03 -12.06
N ALA A 320 2.42 11.41 -13.06
CA ALA A 320 2.72 12.56 -13.91
C ALA A 320 2.80 13.85 -13.07
N GLY A 321 3.84 14.67 -13.30
CA GLY A 321 4.04 15.93 -12.60
C GLY A 321 4.51 15.81 -11.15
N LEU A 322 4.88 14.61 -10.70
CA LEU A 322 5.58 14.41 -9.44
C LEU A 322 7.04 14.05 -9.72
N ASP A 323 7.96 14.84 -9.17
CA ASP A 323 9.39 14.52 -9.09
C ASP A 323 9.67 14.01 -7.68
N ILE A 324 10.03 12.73 -7.56
CA ILE A 324 10.18 12.03 -6.29
C ILE A 324 11.63 11.60 -6.13
N ASP A 325 12.27 12.07 -5.07
CA ASP A 325 13.67 11.79 -4.76
C ASP A 325 13.85 10.41 -4.14
N GLN A 326 13.68 9.38 -4.97
CA GLN A 326 13.91 7.97 -4.62
C GLN A 326 14.32 7.20 -5.87
N GLU A 327 15.04 6.11 -5.66
CA GLU A 327 15.41 5.15 -6.70
C GLU A 327 14.88 3.76 -6.31
N ILE A 328 14.31 3.05 -7.29
CA ILE A 328 13.93 1.65 -7.12
C ILE A 328 15.08 0.80 -7.67
N ALA A 329 15.90 0.29 -6.77
CA ALA A 329 17.12 -0.46 -7.06
C ALA A 329 17.43 -1.46 -5.93
N ASP A 330 18.33 -2.39 -6.19
CA ASP A 330 18.85 -3.35 -5.21
C ASP A 330 17.76 -4.16 -4.48
N GLY A 331 16.62 -4.36 -5.14
CA GLY A 331 15.47 -5.08 -4.58
C GLY A 331 14.68 -4.29 -3.55
N GLY A 332 14.70 -2.97 -3.63
CA GLY A 332 13.99 -2.11 -2.70
C GLY A 332 13.89 -0.66 -3.18
N ILE A 333 13.76 0.24 -2.22
CA ILE A 333 13.69 1.69 -2.42
C ILE A 333 14.89 2.32 -1.73
N VAL A 334 15.68 3.08 -2.47
CA VAL A 334 16.74 3.95 -1.96
C VAL A 334 16.15 5.35 -1.85
N LEU A 335 15.91 5.82 -0.64
CA LEU A 335 15.38 7.16 -0.37
C LEU A 335 16.44 8.22 -0.63
N GLY A 336 16.03 9.37 -1.17
CA GLY A 336 16.91 10.50 -1.43
C GLY A 336 17.21 11.35 -0.20
N ASP A 337 17.94 12.43 -0.43
CA ASP A 337 18.36 13.37 0.62
C ASP A 337 17.58 14.69 0.58
N ARG A 338 16.64 14.88 -0.35
CA ARG A 338 15.79 16.09 -0.42
C ARG A 338 14.92 16.18 0.83
N PRO A 339 14.80 17.39 1.44
CA PRO A 339 14.00 17.59 2.65
C PRO A 339 12.54 17.16 2.49
N GLY A 340 11.95 16.68 3.57
CA GLY A 340 10.57 16.19 3.60
C GLY A 340 10.44 14.80 3.00
N LEU A 341 9.33 14.57 2.31
CA LEU A 341 9.06 13.37 1.51
C LEU A 341 9.87 13.32 0.21
N GLY A 342 10.68 14.35 -0.06
CA GLY A 342 11.44 14.44 -1.30
C GLY A 342 10.59 14.66 -2.55
N ILE A 343 9.31 15.06 -2.40
CA ILE A 343 8.36 15.23 -3.50
C ILE A 343 8.29 16.69 -3.92
N VAL A 344 8.45 16.95 -5.23
CA VAL A 344 8.19 18.24 -5.87
C VAL A 344 7.02 18.09 -6.83
N VAL A 345 6.04 18.99 -6.74
CA VAL A 345 4.83 18.99 -7.55
C VAL A 345 4.94 20.02 -8.67
N ASP A 346 4.91 19.58 -9.92
CA ASP A 346 4.79 20.46 -11.11
C ASP A 346 3.30 20.66 -11.44
N GLU A 347 2.66 21.61 -10.76
CA GLU A 347 1.25 21.95 -10.96
C GLU A 347 0.93 22.34 -12.40
N ALA A 348 1.87 23.03 -13.08
CA ALA A 348 1.68 23.46 -14.48
C ALA A 348 1.68 22.24 -15.43
N ARG A 349 2.53 21.27 -15.20
CA ARG A 349 2.53 20.01 -15.95
C ARG A 349 1.25 19.22 -15.70
N ILE A 350 0.83 19.08 -14.44
CA ILE A 350 -0.42 18.39 -14.09
C ILE A 350 -1.61 19.02 -14.82
N ALA A 351 -1.70 20.35 -14.82
CA ALA A 351 -2.78 21.08 -15.47
C ALA A 351 -2.78 20.87 -17.01
N ARG A 352 -1.59 20.91 -17.63
CA ARG A 352 -1.46 20.67 -19.11
C ARG A 352 -1.83 19.25 -19.50
N ASP A 353 -1.31 18.27 -18.77
CA ASP A 353 -1.51 16.86 -19.09
C ASP A 353 -2.99 16.49 -18.91
N ARG A 354 -3.63 16.99 -17.86
CA ARG A 354 -5.06 16.79 -17.62
C ARG A 354 -5.92 17.40 -18.74
N ALA A 355 -5.62 18.61 -19.17
CA ALA A 355 -6.34 19.28 -20.26
C ALA A 355 -6.18 18.54 -21.60
N GLY A 356 -5.02 17.93 -21.86
CA GLY A 356 -4.72 17.22 -23.11
C GLY A 356 -5.33 15.82 -23.21
N ASN A 357 -5.45 15.10 -22.10
CA ASN A 357 -5.78 13.68 -22.11
C ASN A 357 -7.22 13.36 -21.71
N GLY A 358 -8.02 14.36 -21.26
CA GLY A 358 -9.42 14.16 -20.88
C GLY A 358 -9.57 13.07 -19.80
N TRP A 359 -8.73 13.10 -18.78
CA TRP A 359 -8.66 12.08 -17.76
C TRP A 359 -9.99 11.87 -17.07
N SER A 360 -10.43 10.63 -17.00
CA SER A 360 -11.58 10.25 -16.23
C SER A 360 -11.13 9.82 -14.82
N SER A 361 -11.89 10.18 -13.83
CA SER A 361 -11.78 9.60 -12.50
C SER A 361 -11.89 8.09 -12.63
N SER A 362 -10.83 7.42 -12.24
CA SER A 362 -10.78 5.96 -12.19
C SER A 362 -11.51 5.44 -10.96
N GLY A 363 -12.64 6.01 -10.59
CA GLY A 363 -13.43 5.39 -9.53
C GLY A 363 -13.45 3.88 -9.76
N GLY A 364 -12.41 3.22 -9.22
CA GLY A 364 -12.03 1.88 -9.59
C GLY A 364 -13.22 0.93 -9.57
N PRO A 365 -13.29 -0.02 -10.48
CA PRO A 365 -14.38 -0.96 -10.58
C PRO A 365 -14.35 -2.02 -9.49
N HIS A 366 -13.74 -1.74 -8.34
CA HIS A 366 -13.62 -2.68 -7.23
C HIS A 366 -14.99 -3.10 -6.74
N ARG A 367 -15.51 -4.14 -7.39
CA ARG A 367 -16.71 -4.84 -6.97
C ARG A 367 -16.32 -6.23 -6.58
N ARG A 368 -16.57 -6.58 -5.32
CA ARG A 368 -16.42 -7.96 -4.90
C ARG A 368 -17.20 -8.87 -5.87
N PRO A 369 -16.58 -9.87 -6.49
CA PRO A 369 -17.28 -10.83 -7.32
C PRO A 369 -18.43 -11.46 -6.52
N ARG A 370 -19.61 -11.59 -7.12
CA ARG A 370 -20.78 -12.17 -6.44
C ARG A 370 -20.50 -13.51 -5.79
N GLU A 371 -19.54 -14.23 -6.33
CA GLU A 371 -19.24 -15.61 -6.01
C GLU A 371 -17.98 -15.77 -5.16
N ALA A 372 -17.18 -14.71 -5.05
CA ALA A 372 -15.98 -14.75 -4.23
C ALA A 372 -16.34 -14.96 -2.75
N GLY A 373 -15.68 -15.90 -2.11
CA GLY A 373 -15.89 -16.24 -0.72
C GLY A 373 -17.23 -16.89 -0.38
N LEU A 374 -18.08 -17.18 -1.37
CA LEU A 374 -19.40 -17.82 -1.16
C LEU A 374 -19.40 -19.30 -1.51
N ARG A 375 -18.35 -19.81 -2.17
CA ARG A 375 -18.25 -21.19 -2.60
C ARG A 375 -17.28 -21.97 -1.73
N LEU A 376 -17.66 -23.19 -1.39
CA LEU A 376 -16.74 -24.13 -0.74
C LEU A 376 -15.79 -24.78 -1.76
N VAL A 377 -16.23 -24.89 -3.01
CA VAL A 377 -15.47 -25.45 -4.12
C VAL A 377 -15.62 -24.50 -5.30
N PRO A 378 -14.53 -24.06 -5.92
CA PRO A 378 -14.60 -23.31 -7.17
C PRO A 378 -15.27 -24.17 -8.24
N ASP A 379 -16.16 -23.57 -9.00
CA ASP A 379 -16.78 -24.20 -10.15
C ASP A 379 -16.01 -23.77 -11.40
N ALA A 380 -15.37 -24.70 -12.07
CA ALA A 380 -14.51 -24.42 -13.22
C ALA A 380 -15.26 -23.73 -14.37
N GLU A 381 -16.58 -23.94 -14.51
CA GLU A 381 -17.39 -23.32 -15.55
C GLU A 381 -17.76 -21.86 -15.26
N SER A 382 -17.66 -21.42 -14.01
CA SER A 382 -17.99 -20.06 -13.59
C SER A 382 -16.84 -19.07 -13.71
N ILE A 383 -15.70 -19.51 -14.20
CA ILE A 383 -14.47 -18.73 -14.36
C ILE A 383 -14.41 -18.08 -15.76
N ARG A 384 -15.42 -18.23 -16.58
CA ARG A 384 -15.53 -17.65 -17.93
C ARG A 384 -16.03 -16.21 -17.93
#